data_06bf3f0da7f7e6cf4d65c99c51545dba
#
_entry.id   06bf3f0da7f7e6cf4d65c99c51545dba
#
_cell.length_a   1.000
_cell.length_b   1.000
_cell.length_c   1.000
_cell.angle_alpha   90.00
_cell.angle_beta   90.00
_cell.angle_gamma   90.00
#
_symmetry.space_group_name_H-M   'P 1'
#
loop_
_entity.id
_entity.type
_entity.pdbx_description
1 polymer ?
#
loop_
_entity_poly.entity_id
_entity_poly.type
_entity_poly.pdbx_seq_one_letter_code
_entity_poly.pdbx_strand_id
1 'polypeptide(L)'
;EADVLFAVTPGGAETHGIINREVIDALGPDGMLVNVSRGSVVDEPALVAALEEGRLGAAGLDVFADEPNVPTALFAMENVVLTPHIGSATEETRQAMGDVVVDNLLQHQADGRVISPVPECRDKCLIVDRLTV
;
A
#
# COMPACT_ATOMS: atom_id res chain seq x y z
N GLU A 1 0.94 24.82 -1.30
CA GLU A 1 -0.35 24.60 -0.61
C GLU A 1 -1.15 23.56 -1.38
N ALA A 2 -1.66 22.55 -0.70
CA ALA A 2 -2.51 21.53 -1.26
C ALA A 2 -3.66 21.29 -0.27
N ASP A 3 -4.88 21.19 -0.78
CA ASP A 3 -6.05 20.89 0.04
C ASP A 3 -6.24 19.37 0.24
N VAL A 4 -5.71 18.58 -0.71
CA VAL A 4 -5.76 17.12 -0.66
C VAL A 4 -4.40 16.53 -1.01
N LEU A 5 -3.90 15.64 -0.16
CA LEU A 5 -2.68 14.88 -0.39
C LEU A 5 -3.01 13.40 -0.65
N PHE A 6 -2.64 12.88 -1.83
CA PHE A 6 -2.73 11.47 -2.16
C PHE A 6 -1.38 10.78 -2.00
N ALA A 7 -1.31 9.77 -1.14
CA ALA A 7 -0.18 8.87 -1.04
C ALA A 7 -0.35 7.72 -2.06
N VAL A 8 0.52 7.72 -3.08
CA VAL A 8 0.55 6.70 -4.15
C VAL A 8 1.97 6.16 -4.40
N THR A 9 2.87 6.39 -3.46
CA THR A 9 4.26 5.92 -3.52
C THR A 9 4.36 4.44 -3.15
N PRO A 10 5.31 3.68 -3.70
CA PRO A 10 5.58 2.34 -3.21
C PRO A 10 6.03 2.39 -1.74
N GLY A 11 5.76 1.33 -0.97
CA GLY A 11 6.34 1.16 0.35
C GLY A 11 7.83 0.79 0.27
N GLY A 12 8.54 0.97 1.37
CA GLY A 12 9.95 0.64 1.48
C GLY A 12 10.70 1.58 2.44
N ALA A 13 11.99 1.33 2.64
CA ALA A 13 12.80 2.10 3.57
C ALA A 13 12.89 3.60 3.22
N GLU A 14 12.90 3.92 1.91
CA GLU A 14 13.01 5.29 1.41
C GLU A 14 11.73 6.13 1.58
N THR A 15 10.57 5.45 1.69
CA THR A 15 9.26 6.10 1.80
C THR A 15 8.62 5.91 3.17
N HIS A 16 9.31 5.21 4.08
CA HIS A 16 8.80 4.97 5.43
C HIS A 16 8.61 6.28 6.20
N GLY A 17 7.37 6.54 6.63
CA GLY A 17 7.02 7.74 7.39
C GLY A 17 7.27 9.06 6.66
N ILE A 18 7.32 9.05 5.31
CA ILE A 18 7.54 10.29 4.53
C ILE A 18 6.41 11.29 4.77
N ILE A 19 5.17 10.80 5.01
CA ILE A 19 4.05 11.62 5.46
C ILE A 19 4.07 11.62 7.00
N ASN A 20 4.95 12.44 7.52
CA ASN A 20 5.17 12.62 8.94
C ASN A 20 4.24 13.70 9.51
N ARG A 21 4.40 13.99 10.81
CA ARG A 21 3.63 15.01 11.51
C ARG A 21 3.70 16.38 10.81
N GLU A 22 4.88 16.80 10.36
CA GLU A 22 5.06 18.11 9.72
C GLU A 22 4.25 18.23 8.43
N VAL A 23 4.22 17.17 7.63
CA VAL A 23 3.45 17.09 6.37
C VAL A 23 1.94 17.11 6.69
N ILE A 24 1.52 16.37 7.71
CA ILE A 24 0.12 16.33 8.16
C ILE A 24 -0.33 17.69 8.65
N ASP A 25 0.46 18.33 9.52
CA ASP A 25 0.16 19.66 10.06
C ASP A 25 0.15 20.76 8.96
N ALA A 26 0.93 20.59 7.89
CA ALA A 26 0.94 21.49 6.75
C ALA A 26 -0.32 21.44 5.88
N LEU A 27 -1.07 20.33 5.90
CA LEU A 27 -2.39 20.23 5.26
C LEU A 27 -3.43 21.07 6.00
N GLY A 28 -3.33 21.12 7.32
CA GLY A 28 -4.21 21.93 8.16
C GLY A 28 -5.60 21.37 8.39
N PRO A 29 -6.43 22.10 9.17
CA PRO A 29 -7.73 21.63 9.62
C PRO A 29 -8.78 21.50 8.52
N ASP A 30 -8.57 22.09 7.36
CA ASP A 30 -9.43 21.94 6.17
C ASP A 30 -8.85 20.94 5.15
N GLY A 31 -7.65 20.42 5.41
CA GLY A 31 -6.94 19.52 4.53
C GLY A 31 -7.39 18.05 4.65
N MET A 32 -7.13 17.27 3.60
CA MET A 32 -7.47 15.85 3.53
C MET A 32 -6.24 15.02 3.14
N LEU A 33 -6.02 13.91 3.85
CA LEU A 33 -5.05 12.89 3.47
C LEU A 33 -5.75 11.65 2.93
N VAL A 34 -5.33 11.18 1.74
CA VAL A 34 -5.79 9.90 1.17
C VAL A 34 -4.60 8.97 0.99
N ASN A 35 -4.62 7.80 1.65
CA ASN A 35 -3.59 6.78 1.51
C ASN A 35 -4.14 5.50 0.89
N VAL A 36 -3.76 5.25 -0.37
CA VAL A 36 -4.07 4.04 -1.13
C VAL A 36 -2.79 3.29 -1.54
N SER A 37 -1.69 3.59 -0.87
CA SER A 37 -0.37 3.02 -1.18
C SER A 37 0.04 1.92 -0.20
N ARG A 38 0.72 2.29 0.88
CA ARG A 38 1.10 1.41 2.01
C ARG A 38 0.96 2.16 3.32
N GLY A 39 0.54 1.47 4.39
CA GLY A 39 0.42 2.07 5.72
C GLY A 39 1.72 2.66 6.23
N SER A 40 2.83 1.99 5.98
CA SER A 40 4.18 2.44 6.39
C SER A 40 4.64 3.79 5.81
N VAL A 41 3.94 4.33 4.81
CA VAL A 41 4.26 5.63 4.19
C VAL A 41 3.85 6.79 5.09
N VAL A 42 2.88 6.57 5.96
CA VAL A 42 2.32 7.56 6.89
C VAL A 42 2.78 7.25 8.32
N ASP A 43 3.10 8.28 9.08
CA ASP A 43 3.19 8.21 10.54
C ASP A 43 1.76 8.10 11.11
N GLU A 44 1.29 6.85 11.24
CA GLU A 44 -0.09 6.55 11.63
C GLU A 44 -0.45 7.10 13.02
N PRO A 45 0.41 7.00 14.06
CA PRO A 45 0.15 7.67 15.34
C PRO A 45 -0.01 9.19 15.21
N ALA A 46 0.82 9.85 14.40
CA ALA A 46 0.71 11.28 14.18
C ALA A 46 -0.57 11.65 13.42
N LEU A 47 -0.99 10.82 12.46
CA LEU A 47 -2.25 10.97 11.73
C LEU A 47 -3.46 10.87 12.67
N VAL A 48 -3.52 9.83 13.50
CA VAL A 48 -4.61 9.64 14.46
C VAL A 48 -4.72 10.84 15.39
N ALA A 49 -3.59 11.28 15.99
CA ALA A 49 -3.56 12.44 16.86
C ALA A 49 -4.00 13.73 16.14
N ALA A 50 -3.61 13.91 14.88
CA ALA A 50 -3.99 15.10 14.11
C ALA A 50 -5.49 15.15 13.84
N LEU A 51 -6.12 14.01 13.54
CA LEU A 51 -7.57 13.91 13.36
C LEU A 51 -8.33 14.14 14.65
N GLU A 52 -7.89 13.54 15.78
CA GLU A 52 -8.50 13.73 17.11
C GLU A 52 -8.43 15.19 17.59
N GLU A 53 -7.31 15.84 17.32
CA GLU A 53 -7.06 17.23 17.73
C GLU A 53 -7.64 18.28 16.74
N GLY A 54 -8.20 17.83 15.61
CA GLY A 54 -8.75 18.69 14.57
C GLY A 54 -7.68 19.49 13.80
N ARG A 55 -6.42 19.02 13.82
CA ARG A 55 -5.31 19.60 13.04
C ARG A 55 -5.33 19.16 11.58
N LEU A 56 -5.98 18.02 11.28
CA LEU A 56 -6.29 17.54 9.95
C LEU A 56 -7.80 17.39 9.80
N GLY A 57 -8.36 17.88 8.70
CA GLY A 57 -9.78 17.91 8.44
C GLY A 57 -10.39 16.54 8.19
N ALA A 58 -9.77 15.71 7.35
CA ALA A 58 -10.30 14.40 6.99
C ALA A 58 -9.20 13.42 6.54
N ALA A 59 -9.53 12.12 6.54
CA ALA A 59 -8.69 11.08 5.95
C ALA A 59 -9.49 10.00 5.22
N GLY A 60 -8.91 9.47 4.11
CA GLY A 60 -9.35 8.27 3.41
C GLY A 60 -8.22 7.23 3.42
N LEU A 61 -8.43 6.09 4.09
CA LEU A 61 -7.37 5.11 4.32
C LEU A 61 -7.80 3.73 3.80
N ASP A 62 -7.07 3.22 2.83
CA ASP A 62 -7.22 1.84 2.32
C ASP A 62 -6.17 0.89 2.90
N VAL A 63 -5.14 1.45 3.56
CA VAL A 63 -3.98 0.72 4.08
C VAL A 63 -3.58 1.23 5.45
N PHE A 64 -3.02 0.35 6.29
CA PHE A 64 -2.68 0.62 7.69
C PHE A 64 -1.26 0.13 8.02
N ALA A 65 -0.67 0.65 9.08
CA ALA A 65 0.71 0.33 9.46
C ALA A 65 0.89 -1.14 9.89
N ASP A 66 -0.11 -1.72 10.52
CA ASP A 66 -0.10 -3.09 11.06
C ASP A 66 -1.36 -3.86 10.65
N GLU A 67 -1.57 -4.08 9.35
CA GLU A 67 -2.71 -4.82 8.84
C GLU A 67 -2.73 -6.28 9.34
N PRO A 68 -3.90 -6.81 9.75
CA PRO A 68 -5.25 -6.24 9.65
C PRO A 68 -5.66 -5.35 10.84
N ASN A 69 -4.74 -5.00 11.74
CA ASN A 69 -5.04 -4.23 12.93
C ASN A 69 -5.16 -2.74 12.58
N VAL A 70 -6.36 -2.20 12.72
CA VAL A 70 -6.66 -0.79 12.48
C VAL A 70 -6.77 -0.07 13.83
N PRO A 71 -6.17 1.12 14.00
CA PRO A 71 -6.34 1.91 15.21
C PRO A 71 -7.82 2.12 15.54
N THR A 72 -8.26 1.68 16.72
CA THR A 72 -9.67 1.68 17.12
C THR A 72 -10.28 3.08 17.15
N ALA A 73 -9.48 4.12 17.40
CA ALA A 73 -9.90 5.51 17.39
C ALA A 73 -10.51 5.91 16.04
N LEU A 74 -9.96 5.42 14.92
CA LEU A 74 -10.42 5.78 13.59
C LEU A 74 -11.85 5.34 13.28
N PHE A 75 -12.35 4.25 13.92
CA PHE A 75 -13.71 3.76 13.68
C PHE A 75 -14.82 4.69 14.21
N ALA A 76 -14.49 5.56 15.16
CA ALA A 76 -15.44 6.49 15.76
C ALA A 76 -15.44 7.87 15.09
N MET A 77 -14.54 8.12 14.12
CA MET A 77 -14.38 9.42 13.48
C MET A 77 -15.29 9.55 12.26
N GLU A 78 -16.16 10.56 12.25
CA GLU A 78 -17.07 10.83 11.13
C GLU A 78 -16.38 11.42 9.89
N ASN A 79 -15.19 11.98 10.07
CA ASN A 79 -14.36 12.57 9.02
C ASN A 79 -13.31 11.60 8.44
N VAL A 80 -13.45 10.30 8.70
CA VAL A 80 -12.54 9.26 8.22
C VAL A 80 -13.29 8.19 7.44
N VAL A 81 -12.76 7.85 6.26
CA VAL A 81 -13.22 6.72 5.45
C VAL A 81 -12.17 5.62 5.48
N LEU A 82 -12.59 4.41 5.85
CA LEU A 82 -11.72 3.23 5.93
C LEU A 82 -12.17 2.18 4.93
N THR A 83 -11.21 1.61 4.19
CA THR A 83 -11.44 0.46 3.30
C THR A 83 -10.40 -0.62 3.58
N PRO A 84 -10.74 -1.92 3.38
CA PRO A 84 -9.90 -3.03 3.80
C PRO A 84 -8.90 -3.46 2.72
N HIS A 85 -8.02 -2.54 2.30
CA HIS A 85 -6.96 -2.77 1.30
C HIS A 85 -7.52 -3.33 -0.02
N ILE A 86 -8.47 -2.59 -0.60
CA ILE A 86 -9.23 -3.02 -1.79
C ILE A 86 -9.03 -2.11 -3.02
N GLY A 87 -8.07 -1.19 -2.98
CA GLY A 87 -7.83 -0.24 -4.07
C GLY A 87 -7.64 -0.88 -5.45
N SER A 88 -7.08 -2.10 -5.51
CA SER A 88 -6.94 -2.89 -6.74
C SER A 88 -7.84 -4.12 -6.79
N ALA A 89 -8.85 -4.24 -5.94
CA ALA A 89 -9.67 -5.46 -5.80
C ALA A 89 -10.88 -5.49 -6.74
N THR A 90 -10.69 -5.17 -8.02
CA THR A 90 -11.67 -5.43 -9.07
C THR A 90 -11.52 -6.84 -9.63
N GLU A 91 -12.56 -7.38 -10.25
CA GLU A 91 -12.52 -8.71 -10.88
C GLU A 91 -11.43 -8.77 -11.95
N GLU A 92 -11.36 -7.75 -12.81
CA GLU A 92 -10.39 -7.67 -13.90
C GLU A 92 -8.94 -7.61 -13.38
N THR A 93 -8.68 -6.81 -12.35
CA THR A 93 -7.34 -6.68 -11.78
C THR A 93 -6.92 -7.98 -11.10
N ARG A 94 -7.80 -8.60 -10.31
CA ARG A 94 -7.52 -9.88 -9.66
C ARG A 94 -7.30 -10.99 -10.66
N GLN A 95 -8.10 -11.05 -11.76
CA GLN A 95 -7.88 -12.00 -12.83
C GLN A 95 -6.51 -11.77 -13.50
N ALA A 96 -6.19 -10.55 -13.86
CA ALA A 96 -4.90 -10.20 -14.48
C ALA A 96 -3.70 -10.57 -13.57
N MET A 97 -3.81 -10.35 -12.26
CA MET A 97 -2.78 -10.78 -11.31
C MET A 97 -2.64 -12.31 -11.27
N GLY A 98 -3.76 -13.04 -11.31
CA GLY A 98 -3.77 -14.51 -11.37
C GLY A 98 -3.13 -15.02 -12.66
N ASP A 99 -3.47 -14.42 -13.80
CA ASP A 99 -2.93 -14.79 -15.12
C ASP A 99 -1.40 -14.61 -15.15
N VAL A 100 -0.86 -13.51 -14.61
CA VAL A 100 0.59 -13.29 -14.50
C VAL A 100 1.27 -14.38 -13.66
N VAL A 101 0.64 -14.84 -12.58
CA VAL A 101 1.20 -15.95 -11.78
C VAL A 101 1.23 -17.24 -12.59
N VAL A 102 0.13 -17.59 -13.27
CA VAL A 102 0.03 -18.78 -14.11
C VAL A 102 1.06 -18.74 -15.24
N ASP A 103 1.16 -17.62 -15.95
CA ASP A 103 2.10 -17.45 -17.06
C ASP A 103 3.56 -17.59 -16.60
N ASN A 104 3.92 -17.05 -15.44
CA ASN A 104 5.26 -17.24 -14.87
C ASN A 104 5.55 -18.71 -14.53
N LEU A 105 4.56 -19.43 -13.98
CA LEU A 105 4.70 -20.86 -13.68
C LEU A 105 4.86 -21.70 -14.95
N LEU A 106 4.04 -21.45 -15.97
CA LEU A 106 4.12 -22.14 -17.26
C LEU A 106 5.47 -21.88 -17.96
N GLN A 107 5.92 -20.62 -17.97
CA GLN A 107 7.20 -20.27 -18.55
C GLN A 107 8.35 -20.96 -17.78
N HIS A 108 8.30 -20.93 -16.44
CA HIS A 108 9.32 -21.58 -15.62
C HIS A 108 9.36 -23.11 -15.85
N GLN A 109 8.21 -23.74 -15.99
CA GLN A 109 8.12 -25.18 -16.32
C GLN A 109 8.69 -25.49 -17.71
N ALA A 110 8.53 -24.58 -18.67
CA ALA A 110 8.97 -24.78 -20.05
C ALA A 110 10.50 -24.64 -20.20
N ASP A 111 11.11 -23.60 -19.63
CA ASP A 111 12.51 -23.27 -19.88
C ASP A 111 13.30 -22.78 -18.65
N GLY A 112 12.70 -22.82 -17.44
CA GLY A 112 13.34 -22.37 -16.19
C GLY A 112 13.38 -20.86 -16.00
N ARG A 113 12.70 -20.09 -16.84
CA ARG A 113 12.64 -18.62 -16.74
C ARG A 113 11.31 -18.17 -16.18
N VAL A 114 11.24 -16.92 -15.77
CA VAL A 114 10.00 -16.23 -15.40
C VAL A 114 9.84 -14.96 -16.24
N ILE A 115 8.58 -14.61 -16.53
CA ILE A 115 8.24 -13.44 -17.36
C ILE A 115 8.49 -12.14 -16.60
N SER A 116 8.18 -12.15 -15.29
CA SER A 116 8.26 -10.96 -14.44
C SER A 116 9.13 -11.19 -13.19
N PRO A 117 10.46 -11.37 -13.36
CA PRO A 117 11.36 -11.56 -12.23
C PRO A 117 11.46 -10.29 -11.38
N VAL A 118 11.56 -10.45 -10.05
CA VAL A 118 11.94 -9.35 -9.17
C VAL A 118 13.35 -8.83 -9.55
N PRO A 119 13.65 -7.54 -9.33
CA PRO A 119 14.91 -6.93 -9.76
C PRO A 119 16.16 -7.74 -9.38
N GLU A 120 16.19 -8.28 -8.16
CA GLU A 120 17.31 -9.05 -7.61
C GLU A 120 17.51 -10.42 -8.27
N CYS A 121 16.51 -10.88 -9.03
CA CYS A 121 16.52 -12.18 -9.69
C CYS A 121 16.59 -12.09 -11.22
N ARG A 122 16.67 -10.90 -11.81
CA ARG A 122 16.67 -10.71 -13.28
C ARG A 122 17.80 -11.47 -13.99
N ASP A 123 18.97 -11.56 -13.34
CA ASP A 123 20.17 -12.22 -13.89
C ASP A 123 20.36 -13.62 -13.33
N LYS A 124 19.43 -14.10 -12.47
CA LYS A 124 19.51 -15.44 -11.89
C LYS A 124 18.64 -16.39 -12.70
N CYS A 125 19.27 -17.32 -13.42
CA CYS A 125 18.60 -18.52 -13.92
C CYS A 125 18.26 -19.39 -12.70
N LEU A 126 17.02 -19.39 -12.25
CA LEU A 126 16.57 -20.28 -11.20
C LEU A 126 16.44 -21.69 -11.81
N ILE A 127 17.56 -22.42 -11.84
CA ILE A 127 17.54 -23.86 -12.13
C ILE A 127 16.98 -24.52 -10.87
N VAL A 128 15.69 -24.76 -10.83
CA VAL A 128 15.12 -25.75 -9.92
C VAL A 128 15.33 -27.08 -10.61
N ASP A 129 16.16 -27.94 -10.01
CA ASP A 129 16.26 -29.35 -10.42
C ASP A 129 14.85 -29.90 -10.54
N ARG A 130 14.54 -30.51 -11.71
CA ARG A 130 13.22 -31.09 -11.98
C ARG A 130 12.87 -32.00 -10.81
N LEU A 131 11.86 -31.65 -10.05
CA LEU A 131 11.21 -32.58 -9.14
C LEU A 131 10.73 -33.74 -10.02
N THR A 132 11.51 -34.81 -10.03
CA THR A 132 11.08 -36.12 -10.52
C THR A 132 9.94 -36.58 -9.61
N VAL A 133 8.70 -36.49 -10.13
CA VAL A 133 7.54 -37.18 -9.55
C VAL A 133 7.58 -38.61 -10.02
#